data_bcaba3d1119cff268a95e0b0ebaf566b
#
_entry.id   bcaba3d1119cff268a95e0b0ebaf566b
#
_cell.length_a   1.000
_cell.length_b   1.000
_cell.length_c   1.000
_cell.angle_alpha   90.00
_cell.angle_beta   90.00
_cell.angle_gamma   90.00
#
_symmetry.space_group_name_H-M   'P 1'
#
loop_
_entity.id
_entity.type
_entity.pdbx_description
1 polymer ?
#
loop_
_entity_poly.entity_id
_entity_poly.type
_entity_poly.pdbx_seq_one_letter_code
_entity_poly.pdbx_strand_id
1 'polypeptide(L)'
;VLVVEDSKFACEGIRLLCLRSGARIRRADCLRSARRHLQVYRPSVVIIDLGLPDGNGTELIEEINAASPRVGIVLATSGDSFGEAVALAAGADGFFAKPLVSLSVFQEKILSLMPKDYAGTDIVRTVSNENVEPDLIAFQDDMAHAAEVLQKDTAAQQVEYLTLFLRGVARSASDDALLDATERLGVAHKQQRQLTSELACVAGLVQERLIDRTVV
;
A
#
# COMPACT_ATOMS: atom_id res chain seq x y z
N VAL A 1 -5.31 -12.52 7.57
CA VAL A 1 -4.89 -11.66 6.46
C VAL A 1 -3.38 -11.49 6.49
N LEU A 2 -2.70 -11.60 5.36
CA LEU A 2 -1.34 -11.13 5.16
C LEU A 2 -1.40 -9.79 4.40
N VAL A 3 -0.76 -8.76 4.95
CA VAL A 3 -0.62 -7.45 4.29
C VAL A 3 0.84 -7.26 3.89
N VAL A 4 1.07 -6.99 2.61
CA VAL A 4 2.38 -6.73 2.02
C VAL A 4 2.40 -5.25 1.61
N GLU A 5 2.98 -4.42 2.47
CA GLU A 5 2.96 -2.96 2.40
C GLU A 5 4.17 -2.42 3.15
N ASP A 6 4.99 -1.60 2.52
CA ASP A 6 6.17 -1.00 3.11
C ASP A 6 5.88 0.32 3.83
N SER A 7 4.86 1.07 3.41
CA SER A 7 4.36 2.24 4.13
C SER A 7 3.77 1.82 5.47
N LYS A 8 4.30 2.36 6.57
CA LYS A 8 3.77 2.14 7.91
C LYS A 8 2.39 2.77 8.07
N PHE A 9 2.18 3.94 7.47
CA PHE A 9 0.93 4.66 7.54
C PHE A 9 -0.20 3.93 6.80
N ALA A 10 0.03 3.49 5.56
CA ALA A 10 -0.95 2.72 4.81
C ALA A 10 -1.23 1.37 5.48
N CYS A 11 -0.18 0.69 5.96
CA CYS A 11 -0.33 -0.57 6.68
C CYS A 11 -1.11 -0.43 7.99
N GLU A 12 -0.97 0.69 8.72
CA GLU A 12 -1.74 0.98 9.92
C GLU A 12 -3.24 1.13 9.60
N GLY A 13 -3.59 1.82 8.52
CA GLY A 13 -4.97 1.90 8.04
C GLY A 13 -5.58 0.52 7.79
N ILE A 14 -4.87 -0.34 7.03
CA ILE A 14 -5.33 -1.71 6.76
C ILE A 14 -5.42 -2.53 8.06
N ARG A 15 -4.48 -2.32 9.01
CA ARG A 15 -4.51 -2.98 10.32
C ARG A 15 -5.78 -2.64 11.10
N LEU A 16 -6.16 -1.38 11.13
CA LEU A 16 -7.38 -0.92 11.80
C LEU A 16 -8.63 -1.52 11.16
N LEU A 17 -8.70 -1.54 9.82
CA LEU A 17 -9.80 -2.17 9.08
C LEU A 17 -9.92 -3.68 9.39
N CYS A 18 -8.78 -4.40 9.40
CA CYS A 18 -8.74 -5.81 9.79
C CYS A 18 -9.21 -6.01 11.24
N LEU A 19 -8.73 -5.20 12.18
CA LEU A 19 -9.10 -5.28 13.59
C LEU A 19 -10.60 -5.07 13.80
N ARG A 20 -11.17 -4.03 13.16
CA ARG A 20 -12.61 -3.74 13.19
C ARG A 20 -13.46 -4.84 12.54
N SER A 21 -12.87 -5.57 11.60
CA SER A 21 -13.50 -6.74 10.96
C SER A 21 -13.28 -8.06 11.71
N GLY A 22 -12.63 -8.05 12.88
CA GLY A 22 -12.32 -9.25 13.66
C GLY A 22 -11.28 -10.17 13.00
N ALA A 23 -10.51 -9.66 12.03
CA ALA A 23 -9.52 -10.43 11.30
C ALA A 23 -8.13 -10.35 11.95
N ARG A 24 -7.41 -11.48 11.96
CA ARG A 24 -6.01 -11.52 12.38
C ARG A 24 -5.12 -11.08 11.22
N ILE A 25 -4.17 -10.19 11.50
CA ILE A 25 -3.24 -9.64 10.52
C ILE A 25 -1.81 -10.12 10.76
N ARG A 26 -1.08 -10.35 9.68
CA ARG A 26 0.38 -10.41 9.62
C ARG A 26 0.87 -9.42 8.57
N ARG A 27 2.08 -8.90 8.77
CA ARG A 27 2.66 -7.86 7.93
C ARG A 27 3.95 -8.35 7.29
N ALA A 28 4.16 -7.93 6.06
CA ALA A 28 5.41 -8.00 5.33
C ALA A 28 5.67 -6.63 4.69
N ASP A 29 6.88 -6.16 4.74
CA ASP A 29 7.31 -4.86 4.23
C ASP A 29 7.98 -4.93 2.85
N CYS A 30 8.08 -6.12 2.28
CA CYS A 30 8.73 -6.37 0.99
C CYS A 30 8.34 -7.75 0.45
N LEU A 31 8.60 -8.01 -0.82
CA LEU A 31 8.33 -9.29 -1.48
C LEU A 31 9.03 -10.45 -0.78
N ARG A 32 10.31 -10.26 -0.41
CA ARG A 32 11.10 -11.28 0.28
C ARG A 32 10.48 -11.70 1.62
N SER A 33 10.02 -10.73 2.40
CA SER A 33 9.33 -10.97 3.68
C SER A 33 8.01 -11.70 3.43
N ALA A 34 7.23 -11.27 2.45
CA ALA A 34 5.98 -11.91 2.05
C ALA A 34 6.16 -13.38 1.63
N ARG A 35 7.15 -13.66 0.77
CA ARG A 35 7.47 -15.04 0.35
C ARG A 35 7.82 -15.93 1.54
N ARG A 36 8.59 -15.44 2.54
CA ARG A 36 8.87 -16.20 3.78
C ARG A 36 7.59 -16.51 4.57
N HIS A 37 6.68 -15.56 4.67
CA HIS A 37 5.39 -15.79 5.32
C HIS A 37 4.59 -16.89 4.61
N LEU A 38 4.51 -16.84 3.30
CA LEU A 38 3.75 -17.81 2.48
C LEU A 38 4.34 -19.23 2.52
N GLN A 39 5.64 -19.36 2.79
CA GLN A 39 6.29 -20.68 2.99
C GLN A 39 5.89 -21.32 4.33
N VAL A 40 5.59 -20.52 5.36
CA VAL A 40 5.35 -21.01 6.72
C VAL A 40 3.86 -21.22 7.00
N TYR A 41 3.00 -20.39 6.44
CA TYR A 41 1.55 -20.48 6.65
C TYR A 41 0.78 -20.00 5.44
N ARG A 42 -0.49 -20.43 5.35
CA ARG A 42 -1.38 -20.05 4.28
C ARG A 42 -2.42 -19.05 4.78
N PRO A 43 -2.36 -17.77 4.39
CA PRO A 43 -3.38 -16.79 4.73
C PRO A 43 -4.65 -17.07 3.89
N SER A 44 -5.84 -16.75 4.44
CA SER A 44 -7.08 -16.78 3.68
C SER A 44 -7.16 -15.63 2.69
N VAL A 45 -6.59 -14.48 3.05
CA VAL A 45 -6.57 -13.25 2.26
C VAL A 45 -5.15 -12.68 2.26
N VAL A 46 -4.67 -12.24 1.09
CA VAL A 46 -3.45 -11.44 0.95
C VAL A 46 -3.82 -10.10 0.33
N ILE A 47 -3.30 -9.01 0.88
CA ILE A 47 -3.41 -7.65 0.33
C ILE A 47 -1.99 -7.20 0.00
N ILE A 48 -1.74 -6.82 -1.26
CA ILE A 48 -0.40 -6.57 -1.80
C ILE A 48 -0.33 -5.18 -2.40
N ASP A 49 0.57 -4.33 -1.88
CA ASP A 49 0.92 -3.09 -2.56
C ASP A 49 1.71 -3.38 -3.83
N LEU A 50 1.47 -2.61 -4.89
CA LEU A 50 2.18 -2.77 -6.16
C LEU A 50 3.57 -2.12 -6.14
N GLY A 51 3.82 -1.15 -5.26
CA GLY A 51 5.06 -0.38 -5.21
C GLY A 51 5.97 -0.77 -4.04
N LEU A 52 6.61 -1.94 -4.07
CA LEU A 52 7.45 -2.45 -2.98
C LEU A 52 8.95 -2.16 -3.23
N PRO A 53 9.77 -2.09 -2.16
CA PRO A 53 11.19 -1.71 -2.27
C PRO A 53 12.07 -2.71 -3.01
N ASP A 54 11.65 -3.97 -3.10
CA ASP A 54 12.42 -5.06 -3.69
C ASP A 54 11.77 -5.66 -4.96
N GLY A 55 10.76 -4.97 -5.54
CA GLY A 55 10.12 -5.35 -6.80
C GLY A 55 8.67 -4.92 -6.91
N ASN A 56 8.03 -5.30 -8.00
CA ASN A 56 6.63 -4.99 -8.23
C ASN A 56 5.73 -6.04 -7.55
N GLY A 57 4.69 -5.59 -6.84
CA GLY A 57 3.71 -6.48 -6.20
C GLY A 57 3.02 -7.46 -7.16
N THR A 58 2.96 -7.13 -8.46
CA THR A 58 2.43 -8.04 -9.50
C THR A 58 3.17 -9.36 -9.57
N GLU A 59 4.50 -9.36 -9.34
CA GLU A 59 5.30 -10.58 -9.31
C GLU A 59 4.77 -11.57 -8.26
N LEU A 60 4.48 -11.06 -7.07
CA LEU A 60 3.94 -11.89 -5.99
C LEU A 60 2.50 -12.35 -6.28
N ILE A 61 1.69 -11.52 -6.93
CA ILE A 61 0.34 -11.89 -7.37
C ILE A 61 0.41 -13.05 -8.36
N GLU A 62 1.27 -12.96 -9.37
CA GLU A 62 1.48 -14.02 -10.38
C GLU A 62 1.99 -15.32 -9.74
N GLU A 63 2.96 -15.23 -8.82
CA GLU A 63 3.47 -16.37 -8.06
C GLU A 63 2.36 -17.08 -7.26
N ILE A 64 1.55 -16.31 -6.53
CA ILE A 64 0.44 -16.85 -5.74
C ILE A 64 -0.63 -17.45 -6.67
N ASN A 65 -0.90 -16.82 -7.80
CA ASN A 65 -1.90 -17.30 -8.76
C ASN A 65 -1.47 -18.62 -9.42
N ALA A 66 -0.18 -18.80 -9.68
CA ALA A 66 0.38 -20.03 -10.21
C ALA A 66 0.53 -21.15 -9.16
N ALA A 67 0.46 -20.83 -7.86
CA ALA A 67 0.66 -21.79 -6.79
C ALA A 67 -0.51 -22.78 -6.65
N SER A 68 -0.19 -24.04 -6.33
CA SER A 68 -1.19 -25.07 -6.01
C SER A 68 -0.86 -25.68 -4.64
N PRO A 69 -1.77 -25.54 -3.69
CA PRO A 69 -3.04 -24.85 -3.71
C PRO A 69 -2.85 -23.31 -3.58
N ARG A 70 -3.66 -22.53 -4.31
CA ARG A 70 -3.66 -21.06 -4.33
C ARG A 70 -4.18 -20.48 -3.00
N VAL A 71 -3.75 -19.26 -2.63
CA VAL A 71 -4.39 -18.45 -1.57
C VAL A 71 -5.83 -18.15 -1.96
N GLY A 72 -6.74 -18.13 -0.99
CA GLY A 72 -8.18 -18.00 -1.24
C GLY A 72 -8.55 -16.68 -1.91
N ILE A 73 -8.05 -15.54 -1.40
CA ILE A 73 -8.33 -14.21 -1.94
C ILE A 73 -7.02 -13.43 -2.03
N VAL A 74 -6.74 -12.89 -3.21
CA VAL A 74 -5.58 -12.02 -3.49
C VAL A 74 -6.09 -10.67 -3.93
N LEU A 75 -5.83 -9.64 -3.11
CA LEU A 75 -6.19 -8.27 -3.38
C LEU A 75 -4.93 -7.45 -3.58
N ALA A 76 -4.98 -6.52 -4.52
CA ALA A 76 -3.92 -5.53 -4.68
C ALA A 76 -4.35 -4.17 -4.14
N THR A 77 -3.37 -3.32 -3.82
CA THR A 77 -3.59 -1.91 -3.50
C THR A 77 -2.54 -1.04 -4.17
N SER A 78 -2.91 0.16 -4.56
CA SER A 78 -1.98 1.13 -5.11
C SER A 78 -2.55 2.55 -5.04
N GLY A 79 -1.66 3.54 -5.02
CA GLY A 79 -1.97 4.94 -5.28
C GLY A 79 -1.98 5.29 -6.77
N ASP A 80 -1.70 4.36 -7.69
CA ASP A 80 -1.71 4.60 -9.12
C ASP A 80 -3.11 4.37 -9.72
N SER A 81 -3.57 5.27 -10.59
CA SER A 81 -4.87 5.16 -11.25
C SER A 81 -4.98 3.95 -12.21
N PHE A 82 -3.85 3.46 -12.70
CA PHE A 82 -3.79 2.27 -13.57
C PHE A 82 -3.54 0.97 -12.80
N GLY A 83 -3.34 1.06 -11.47
CA GLY A 83 -2.99 -0.07 -10.63
C GLY A 83 -4.00 -1.22 -10.68
N GLU A 84 -5.30 -0.90 -10.78
CA GLU A 84 -6.36 -1.91 -10.85
C GLU A 84 -6.23 -2.80 -12.09
N ALA A 85 -6.08 -2.19 -13.28
CA ALA A 85 -5.97 -2.95 -14.52
C ALA A 85 -4.73 -3.87 -14.52
N VAL A 86 -3.61 -3.35 -14.00
CA VAL A 86 -2.35 -4.10 -13.89
C VAL A 86 -2.49 -5.27 -12.90
N ALA A 87 -3.09 -5.03 -11.74
CA ALA A 87 -3.29 -6.06 -10.71
C ALA A 87 -4.21 -7.19 -11.18
N LEU A 88 -5.34 -6.85 -11.81
CA LEU A 88 -6.28 -7.83 -12.34
C LEU A 88 -5.65 -8.66 -13.48
N ALA A 89 -4.84 -8.03 -14.35
CA ALA A 89 -4.08 -8.74 -15.39
C ALA A 89 -3.07 -9.73 -14.81
N ALA A 90 -2.46 -9.42 -13.66
CA ALA A 90 -1.55 -10.32 -12.93
C ALA A 90 -2.29 -11.47 -12.20
N GLY A 91 -3.62 -11.43 -12.12
CA GLY A 91 -4.44 -12.47 -11.51
C GLY A 91 -4.92 -12.17 -10.09
N ALA A 92 -4.93 -10.91 -9.66
CA ALA A 92 -5.60 -10.50 -8.43
C ALA A 92 -7.12 -10.69 -8.54
N ASP A 93 -7.77 -11.06 -7.43
CA ASP A 93 -9.22 -11.21 -7.37
C ASP A 93 -9.94 -9.86 -7.21
N GLY A 94 -9.21 -8.81 -6.85
CA GLY A 94 -9.74 -7.47 -6.75
C GLY A 94 -8.68 -6.45 -6.35
N PHE A 95 -9.11 -5.20 -6.21
CA PHE A 95 -8.23 -4.06 -6.00
C PHE A 95 -8.83 -3.06 -5.01
N PHE A 96 -7.96 -2.42 -4.24
CA PHE A 96 -8.26 -1.26 -3.40
C PHE A 96 -7.44 -0.06 -3.86
N ALA A 97 -8.11 1.02 -4.22
CA ALA A 97 -7.44 2.31 -4.43
C ALA A 97 -7.06 2.93 -3.08
N LYS A 98 -5.86 3.52 -2.97
CA LYS A 98 -5.48 4.37 -1.82
C LYS A 98 -6.13 5.76 -1.96
N PRO A 99 -6.67 6.37 -0.88
CA PRO A 99 -6.64 5.92 0.52
C PRO A 99 -7.67 4.83 0.81
N LEU A 100 -7.27 3.79 1.54
CA LEU A 100 -8.17 2.75 2.01
C LEU A 100 -8.54 3.01 3.48
N VAL A 101 -9.61 3.75 3.71
CA VAL A 101 -10.05 4.19 5.04
C VAL A 101 -11.44 3.71 5.41
N SER A 102 -12.29 3.38 4.44
CA SER A 102 -13.69 3.00 4.66
C SER A 102 -13.82 1.54 5.09
N LEU A 103 -14.40 1.31 6.27
CA LEU A 103 -14.66 -0.03 6.79
C LEU A 103 -15.69 -0.78 5.94
N SER A 104 -16.73 -0.10 5.46
CA SER A 104 -17.75 -0.70 4.60
C SER A 104 -17.16 -1.20 3.29
N VAL A 105 -16.40 -0.36 2.58
CA VAL A 105 -15.75 -0.72 1.31
C VAL A 105 -14.82 -1.91 1.50
N PHE A 106 -14.03 -1.92 2.58
CA PHE A 106 -13.13 -3.03 2.89
C PHE A 106 -13.88 -4.33 3.13
N GLN A 107 -14.91 -4.32 3.98
CA GLN A 107 -15.68 -5.51 4.30
C GLN A 107 -16.48 -6.04 3.12
N GLU A 108 -17.19 -5.16 2.39
CA GLU A 108 -17.97 -5.56 1.21
C GLU A 108 -17.11 -6.22 0.14
N LYS A 109 -15.93 -5.64 -0.16
CA LYS A 109 -15.02 -6.21 -1.16
C LYS A 109 -14.56 -7.60 -0.75
N ILE A 110 -14.11 -7.80 0.50
CA ILE A 110 -13.64 -9.11 0.96
C ILE A 110 -14.79 -10.11 1.00
N LEU A 111 -15.97 -9.73 1.53
CA LEU A 111 -17.13 -10.61 1.62
C LEU A 111 -17.64 -11.02 0.25
N SER A 112 -17.63 -10.12 -0.74
CA SER A 112 -18.05 -10.43 -2.12
C SER A 112 -17.17 -11.49 -2.80
N LEU A 113 -15.91 -11.63 -2.36
CA LEU A 113 -14.95 -12.59 -2.90
C LEU A 113 -14.88 -13.90 -2.10
N MET A 114 -15.51 -13.94 -0.92
CA MET A 114 -15.53 -15.16 -0.10
C MET A 114 -16.41 -16.25 -0.74
N PRO A 115 -16.00 -17.53 -0.68
CA PRO A 115 -16.86 -18.64 -1.05
C PRO A 115 -18.17 -18.61 -0.24
N LYS A 116 -19.30 -18.92 -0.90
CA LYS A 116 -20.64 -18.85 -0.29
C LYS A 116 -20.78 -19.71 0.97
N ASP A 117 -20.01 -20.78 1.09
CA ASP A 117 -19.99 -21.66 2.26
C ASP A 117 -19.43 -21.00 3.53
N TYR A 118 -18.69 -19.88 3.38
CA TYR A 118 -18.19 -19.06 4.50
C TYR A 118 -19.09 -17.87 4.83
N ALA A 119 -20.06 -17.58 4.00
CA ALA A 119 -21.13 -16.61 4.29
C ALA A 119 -22.09 -17.25 5.32
N GLY A 120 -21.58 -17.51 6.53
CA GLY A 120 -22.38 -18.06 7.62
C GLY A 120 -23.59 -17.17 7.89
N THR A 121 -24.76 -17.80 7.88
CA THR A 121 -26.07 -17.33 8.34
C THR A 121 -26.39 -15.85 8.10
N ASP A 122 -27.57 -15.61 7.52
CA ASP A 122 -28.27 -14.34 7.24
C ASP A 122 -28.33 -13.30 8.42
N ILE A 123 -27.24 -13.10 9.12
CA ILE A 123 -27.10 -11.96 10.00
C ILE A 123 -26.83 -10.79 9.09
N VAL A 124 -27.83 -9.97 8.81
CA VAL A 124 -27.69 -8.63 8.29
C VAL A 124 -26.77 -7.87 9.25
N ARG A 125 -25.46 -7.96 9.00
CA ARG A 125 -24.49 -7.11 9.70
C ARG A 125 -24.70 -5.70 9.13
N THR A 126 -25.14 -4.80 9.97
CA THR A 126 -25.13 -3.38 9.66
C THR A 126 -23.67 -3.01 9.40
N VAL A 127 -23.33 -2.82 8.13
CA VAL A 127 -21.97 -2.41 7.74
C VAL A 127 -21.79 -0.99 8.25
N SER A 128 -20.88 -0.79 9.20
CA SER A 128 -20.61 0.54 9.75
C SER A 128 -19.95 1.40 8.68
N ASN A 129 -20.51 2.58 8.44
CA ASN A 129 -19.93 3.58 7.51
C ASN A 129 -18.78 4.36 8.17
N GLU A 130 -18.03 3.68 9.02
CA GLU A 130 -16.93 4.25 9.79
C GLU A 130 -15.65 4.29 8.95
N ASN A 131 -14.94 5.42 9.03
CA ASN A 131 -13.60 5.56 8.50
C ASN A 131 -12.57 5.30 9.59
N VAL A 132 -11.46 4.70 9.23
CA VAL A 132 -10.31 4.54 10.12
C VAL A 132 -9.35 5.71 9.91
N GLU A 133 -8.72 6.14 11.01
CA GLU A 133 -7.69 7.19 10.99
C GLU A 133 -6.37 6.55 11.44
N PRO A 134 -5.41 6.37 10.52
CA PRO A 134 -4.08 5.86 10.87
C PRO A 134 -3.32 6.82 11.77
N ASP A 135 -2.42 6.29 12.60
CA ASP A 135 -1.59 7.09 13.50
C ASP A 135 -0.60 7.96 12.71
N LEU A 136 -0.56 9.25 13.06
CA LEU A 136 0.37 10.20 12.47
C LEU A 136 1.85 9.89 12.77
N ILE A 137 2.15 9.12 13.82
CA ILE A 137 3.52 8.62 14.07
C ILE A 137 3.97 7.71 12.92
N ALA A 138 3.07 6.86 12.42
CA ALA A 138 3.36 6.02 11.27
C ALA A 138 3.65 6.84 9.99
N PHE A 139 2.95 7.97 9.80
CA PHE A 139 3.23 8.90 8.71
C PHE A 139 4.63 9.53 8.84
N GLN A 140 5.03 9.93 10.04
CA GLN A 140 6.37 10.48 10.27
C GLN A 140 7.47 9.45 10.05
N ASP A 141 7.24 8.21 10.44
CA ASP A 141 8.17 7.12 10.15
C ASP A 141 8.37 6.93 8.64
N ASP A 142 7.28 7.07 7.84
CA ASP A 142 7.38 7.01 6.39
C ASP A 142 8.13 8.22 5.82
N MET A 143 7.93 9.42 6.37
CA MET A 143 8.70 10.61 5.97
C MET A 143 10.18 10.47 6.32
N ALA A 144 10.51 9.91 7.49
CA ALA A 144 11.89 9.63 7.88
C ALA A 144 12.53 8.62 6.91
N HIS A 145 11.83 7.56 6.55
CA HIS A 145 12.29 6.60 5.56
C HIS A 145 12.54 7.27 4.19
N ALA A 146 11.60 8.09 3.71
CA ALA A 146 11.77 8.83 2.45
C ALA A 146 12.99 9.76 2.49
N ALA A 147 13.23 10.45 3.61
CA ALA A 147 14.41 11.30 3.80
C ALA A 147 15.72 10.50 3.74
N GLU A 148 15.77 9.30 4.33
CA GLU A 148 16.92 8.41 4.23
C GLU A 148 17.19 7.94 2.79
N VAL A 149 16.13 7.62 2.04
CA VAL A 149 16.24 7.22 0.63
C VAL A 149 16.76 8.38 -0.22
N LEU A 150 16.27 9.61 0.02
CA LEU A 150 16.70 10.82 -0.68
C LEU A 150 18.17 11.19 -0.43
N GLN A 151 18.75 10.79 0.73
CA GLN A 151 20.15 11.05 1.06
C GLN A 151 21.13 10.06 0.41
N LYS A 152 20.66 8.90 -0.03
CA LYS A 152 21.48 7.90 -0.73
C LYS A 152 21.60 8.30 -2.20
N ASP A 153 22.73 7.97 -2.84
CA ASP A 153 22.94 8.22 -4.27
C ASP A 153 21.75 7.68 -5.09
N THR A 154 21.06 8.59 -5.79
CA THR A 154 19.80 8.30 -6.47
C THR A 154 20.03 7.57 -7.79
N ALA A 155 20.24 6.27 -7.74
CA ALA A 155 20.12 5.41 -8.91
C ALA A 155 18.68 5.45 -9.46
N ALA A 156 18.50 5.26 -10.75
CA ALA A 156 17.19 5.36 -11.42
C ALA A 156 16.10 4.49 -10.73
N GLN A 157 16.46 3.29 -10.27
CA GLN A 157 15.54 2.40 -9.53
C GLN A 157 15.08 2.99 -8.19
N GLN A 158 15.94 3.75 -7.51
CA GLN A 158 15.58 4.39 -6.24
C GLN A 158 14.60 5.56 -6.45
N VAL A 159 14.74 6.31 -7.55
CA VAL A 159 13.81 7.37 -7.91
C VAL A 159 12.43 6.79 -8.25
N GLU A 160 12.40 5.69 -8.99
CA GLU A 160 11.16 5.00 -9.31
C GLU A 160 10.46 4.49 -8.05
N TYR A 161 11.18 3.78 -7.18
CA TYR A 161 10.66 3.32 -5.90
C TYR A 161 10.16 4.49 -5.05
N LEU A 162 10.99 5.53 -4.85
CA LEU A 162 10.62 6.69 -4.04
C LEU A 162 9.34 7.37 -4.56
N THR A 163 9.20 7.45 -5.88
CA THR A 163 8.01 8.03 -6.52
C THR A 163 6.77 7.19 -6.22
N LEU A 164 6.86 5.86 -6.30
CA LEU A 164 5.74 4.96 -6.01
C LEU A 164 5.39 4.99 -4.51
N PHE A 165 6.39 4.91 -3.65
CA PHE A 165 6.25 4.96 -2.19
C PHE A 165 5.58 6.26 -1.74
N LEU A 166 6.16 7.42 -2.08
CA LEU A 166 5.62 8.71 -1.67
C LEU A 166 4.24 9.00 -2.25
N ARG A 167 3.94 8.56 -3.47
CA ARG A 167 2.59 8.64 -4.04
C ARG A 167 1.59 7.85 -3.19
N GLY A 168 1.96 6.64 -2.79
CA GLY A 168 1.14 5.79 -1.92
C GLY A 168 0.87 6.44 -0.57
N VAL A 169 1.92 6.95 0.07
CA VAL A 169 1.83 7.66 1.37
C VAL A 169 1.00 8.93 1.26
N ALA A 170 1.31 9.80 0.27
CA ALA A 170 0.60 11.06 0.05
C ALA A 170 -0.89 10.85 -0.18
N ARG A 171 -1.28 9.86 -0.98
CA ARG A 171 -2.69 9.50 -1.16
C ARG A 171 -3.32 8.97 0.12
N SER A 172 -2.64 8.10 0.85
CA SER A 172 -3.15 7.55 2.11
C SER A 172 -3.35 8.63 3.17
N ALA A 173 -2.49 9.66 3.18
CA ALA A 173 -2.55 10.80 4.09
C ALA A 173 -3.40 11.97 3.58
N SER A 174 -3.93 11.89 2.35
CA SER A 174 -4.63 13.00 1.67
C SER A 174 -3.77 14.27 1.59
N ASP A 175 -2.47 14.12 1.34
CA ASP A 175 -1.50 15.20 1.21
C ASP A 175 -1.32 15.58 -0.26
N ASP A 176 -2.16 16.48 -0.73
CA ASP A 176 -2.18 16.89 -2.15
C ASP A 176 -0.87 17.56 -2.59
N ALA A 177 -0.22 18.32 -1.73
CA ALA A 177 1.03 19.01 -2.06
C ALA A 177 2.18 18.01 -2.28
N LEU A 178 2.29 17.01 -1.42
CA LEU A 178 3.27 15.93 -1.56
C LEU A 178 2.95 15.06 -2.78
N LEU A 179 1.66 14.79 -3.02
CA LEU A 179 1.20 14.04 -4.18
C LEU A 179 1.61 14.73 -5.49
N ASP A 180 1.29 16.02 -5.64
CA ASP A 180 1.62 16.81 -6.84
C ASP A 180 3.13 16.85 -7.11
N ALA A 181 3.94 17.07 -6.05
CA ALA A 181 5.40 17.08 -6.20
C ALA A 181 5.94 15.71 -6.64
N THR A 182 5.38 14.64 -6.07
CA THR A 182 5.76 13.26 -6.38
C THR A 182 5.35 12.89 -7.81
N GLU A 183 4.18 13.32 -8.27
CA GLU A 183 3.72 13.09 -9.66
C GLU A 183 4.60 13.82 -10.66
N ARG A 184 5.00 15.09 -10.40
CA ARG A 184 5.97 15.82 -11.23
C ARG A 184 7.31 15.10 -11.33
N LEU A 185 7.83 14.59 -10.19
CA LEU A 185 9.05 13.80 -10.16
C LEU A 185 8.93 12.55 -11.03
N GLY A 186 7.83 11.82 -10.93
CA GLY A 186 7.57 10.62 -11.73
C GLY A 186 7.47 10.91 -13.23
N VAL A 187 6.84 12.01 -13.62
CA VAL A 187 6.77 12.46 -15.03
C VAL A 187 8.15 12.83 -15.54
N ALA A 188 8.92 13.62 -14.79
CA ALA A 188 10.27 14.02 -15.17
C ALA A 188 11.19 12.81 -15.33
N HIS A 189 11.09 11.82 -14.42
CA HIS A 189 11.85 10.57 -14.49
C HIS A 189 11.51 9.76 -15.76
N LYS A 190 10.23 9.55 -16.05
CA LYS A 190 9.79 8.84 -17.26
C LYS A 190 10.22 9.54 -18.55
N GLN A 191 10.29 10.86 -18.54
CA GLN A 191 10.74 11.69 -19.69
C GLN A 191 12.26 11.84 -19.76
N GLN A 192 13.02 11.19 -18.87
CA GLN A 192 14.49 11.30 -18.78
C GLN A 192 14.99 12.76 -18.68
N ARG A 193 14.21 13.62 -18.01
CA ARG A 193 14.57 15.01 -17.75
C ARG A 193 15.52 15.11 -16.55
N GLN A 194 16.15 16.28 -16.38
CA GLN A 194 16.94 16.58 -15.20
C GLN A 194 16.04 16.60 -13.95
N LEU A 195 16.38 15.82 -12.92
CA LEU A 195 15.53 15.57 -11.74
C LEU A 195 15.85 16.47 -10.55
N THR A 196 16.94 17.24 -10.61
CA THR A 196 17.48 18.03 -9.46
C THR A 196 16.42 18.92 -8.81
N SER A 197 15.63 19.64 -9.65
CA SER A 197 14.59 20.56 -9.16
C SER A 197 13.43 19.80 -8.49
N GLU A 198 12.98 18.71 -9.09
CA GLU A 198 11.85 17.92 -8.58
C GLU A 198 12.24 17.17 -7.31
N LEU A 199 13.47 16.61 -7.27
CA LEU A 199 14.01 15.99 -6.06
C LEU A 199 14.16 16.99 -4.92
N ALA A 200 14.65 18.21 -5.18
CA ALA A 200 14.74 19.26 -4.19
C ALA A 200 13.37 19.68 -3.64
N CYS A 201 12.36 19.77 -4.50
CA CYS A 201 10.99 20.07 -4.11
C CYS A 201 10.43 18.97 -3.19
N VAL A 202 10.55 17.69 -3.58
CA VAL A 202 10.10 16.55 -2.77
C VAL A 202 10.85 16.50 -1.44
N ALA A 203 12.18 16.71 -1.46
CA ALA A 203 12.99 16.71 -0.23
C ALA A 203 12.55 17.83 0.73
N GLY A 204 12.26 19.04 0.21
CA GLY A 204 11.75 20.14 1.02
C GLY A 204 10.43 19.79 1.69
N LEU A 205 9.48 19.22 0.97
CA LEU A 205 8.19 18.81 1.51
C LEU A 205 8.32 17.70 2.55
N VAL A 206 9.18 16.70 2.32
CA VAL A 206 9.46 15.63 3.30
C VAL A 206 10.04 16.21 4.58
N GLN A 207 11.00 17.13 4.48
CA GLN A 207 11.61 17.80 5.67
C GLN A 207 10.60 18.66 6.43
N GLU A 208 9.74 19.40 5.74
CA GLU A 208 8.68 20.20 6.36
C GLU A 208 7.77 19.32 7.22
N ARG A 209 7.34 18.15 6.72
CA ARG A 209 6.48 17.21 7.43
C ARG A 209 7.18 16.52 8.61
N LEU A 210 8.49 16.42 8.60
CA LEU A 210 9.26 15.93 9.74
C LEU A 210 9.36 16.98 10.85
N ILE A 211 9.42 18.29 10.48
CA ILE A 211 9.61 19.40 11.44
C ILE A 211 8.29 19.81 12.10
N ASP A 212 7.15 19.75 11.42
CA ASP A 212 5.85 20.25 11.91
C ASP A 212 5.38 19.62 13.24
N ARG A 213 6.12 18.69 13.82
CA ARG A 213 5.84 18.05 15.11
C ARG A 213 6.89 18.25 16.21
N THR A 214 7.91 19.05 15.99
CA THR A 214 8.87 19.36 17.07
C THR A 214 8.33 20.45 18.03
N VAL A 215 7.07 20.88 17.86
CA VAL A 215 6.40 21.93 18.67
C VAL A 215 5.11 21.37 19.26
N VAL A 216 5.23 20.42 20.21
CA VAL A 216 4.23 20.17 21.26
C VAL A 216 4.98 19.78 22.52
#